data_1e66d18316b0decd36116afd6e585f59
#
_entry.id   1e66d18316b0decd36116afd6e585f59
#
_cell.length_a   1.000
_cell.length_b   1.000
_cell.length_c   1.000
_cell.angle_alpha   90.00
_cell.angle_beta   90.00
_cell.angle_gamma   90.00
#
_symmetry.space_group_name_H-M   'P 1'
#
loop_
_entity.id
_entity.type
_entity.pdbx_description
1 polymer ?
#
loop_
_entity_poly.entity_id
_entity_poly.type
_entity_poly.pdbx_seq_one_letter_code
_entity_poly.pdbx_strand_id
1 'polypeptide(L)'
;AFIGFFVAFCIKVPVWPFHTWLPDAHSEAPTAGSMLLAGVMLKLGAYGFIRLVIPLFPDVWVSEVSFFGAFAVDWATIFAFLAVMGVVLGAFAAFGQNDIKRLVAYSSVNHMGFVALGIAVYASVYGKMVTGGGADSAAMQDAIIAGNGAVMQMFNHGLSSAGMFLLAGSIYHKTHTRDLREYGGLWVKAPIYGAVFIFTSM
;
A
#
# COMPACT_ATOMS: atom_id res chain seq x y z
N ALA A 1 14.05 19.60 0.96
CA ALA A 1 13.88 18.60 -0.14
C ALA A 1 13.18 17.32 0.36
N PHE A 2 13.61 16.73 1.51
CA PHE A 2 13.05 15.48 2.04
C PHE A 2 11.52 15.49 2.15
N ILE A 3 10.93 16.49 2.84
CA ILE A 3 9.48 16.58 3.04
C ILE A 3 8.72 16.59 1.70
N GLY A 4 9.25 17.27 0.68
CA GLY A 4 8.62 17.29 -0.65
C GLY A 4 8.57 15.90 -1.28
N PHE A 5 9.66 15.15 -1.28
CA PHE A 5 9.71 13.76 -1.75
C PHE A 5 8.84 12.84 -0.89
N PHE A 6 8.93 12.98 0.43
CA PHE A 6 8.15 12.19 1.37
C PHE A 6 6.65 12.32 1.13
N VAL A 7 6.12 13.54 1.08
CA VAL A 7 4.70 13.79 0.83
C VAL A 7 4.29 13.31 -0.57
N ALA A 8 5.09 13.60 -1.61
CA ALA A 8 4.78 13.17 -2.98
C ALA A 8 4.66 11.65 -3.09
N PHE A 9 5.57 10.90 -2.47
CA PHE A 9 5.50 9.44 -2.49
C PHE A 9 4.47 8.87 -1.52
N CYS A 10 4.18 9.52 -0.39
CA CYS A 10 3.05 9.16 0.48
C CYS A 10 1.70 9.28 -0.24
N ILE A 11 1.52 10.30 -1.08
CA ILE A 11 0.34 10.42 -1.94
C ILE A 11 0.31 9.29 -2.97
N LYS A 12 1.45 8.97 -3.59
CA LYS A 12 1.55 7.96 -4.64
C LYS A 12 1.35 6.53 -4.12
N VAL A 13 1.86 6.20 -2.91
CA VAL A 13 1.73 4.89 -2.24
C VAL A 13 0.38 4.71 -1.56
N PRO A 14 -0.51 5.64 -1.57
CA PRO A 14 -1.65 6.04 -0.76
C PRO A 14 -1.51 5.69 0.74
N VAL A 15 -0.47 6.23 1.35
CA VAL A 15 -0.29 6.13 2.81
C VAL A 15 -1.34 6.98 3.53
N TRP A 16 -1.91 6.51 4.61
CA TRP A 16 -2.81 7.33 5.43
C TRP A 16 -2.07 8.58 5.96
N PRO A 17 -2.67 9.79 5.91
CA PRO A 17 -4.02 10.16 5.47
C PRO A 17 -4.15 10.52 3.97
N PHE A 18 -3.11 10.37 3.17
CA PHE A 18 -3.03 10.81 1.76
C PHE A 18 -3.69 9.84 0.76
N HIS A 19 -4.52 8.91 1.22
CA HIS A 19 -5.09 7.81 0.43
C HIS A 19 -6.46 8.10 -0.20
N THR A 20 -7.13 9.18 0.20
CA THR A 20 -8.56 9.41 -0.10
C THR A 20 -8.89 9.53 -1.58
N TRP A 21 -7.93 9.92 -2.42
CA TRP A 21 -8.09 10.03 -3.87
C TRP A 21 -8.22 8.68 -4.58
N LEU A 22 -7.66 7.61 -3.99
CA LEU A 22 -7.51 6.32 -4.67
C LEU A 22 -8.84 5.61 -4.94
N PRO A 23 -9.79 5.50 -3.98
CA PRO A 23 -11.07 4.84 -4.23
C PRO A 23 -11.92 5.55 -5.29
N ASP A 24 -11.91 6.87 -5.31
CA ASP A 24 -12.66 7.65 -6.30
C ASP A 24 -12.02 7.54 -7.68
N ALA A 25 -10.69 7.60 -7.78
CA ALA A 25 -9.97 7.38 -9.02
C ALA A 25 -10.28 6.00 -9.63
N HIS A 26 -10.31 4.93 -8.81
CA HIS A 26 -10.65 3.59 -9.29
C HIS A 26 -12.13 3.44 -9.70
N SER A 27 -13.03 4.15 -9.03
CA SER A 27 -14.45 4.10 -9.35
C SER A 27 -14.76 4.72 -10.72
N GLU A 28 -14.11 5.87 -11.01
CA GLU A 28 -14.32 6.60 -12.27
C GLU A 28 -13.50 6.03 -13.44
N ALA A 29 -12.35 5.42 -13.16
CA ALA A 29 -11.47 4.91 -14.20
C ALA A 29 -12.09 3.70 -14.92
N PRO A 30 -11.83 3.55 -16.24
CA PRO A 30 -12.13 2.31 -16.94
C PRO A 30 -11.32 1.15 -16.34
N THR A 31 -11.80 -0.10 -16.55
CA THR A 31 -11.17 -1.30 -15.95
C THR A 31 -9.68 -1.39 -16.21
N ALA A 32 -9.23 -1.16 -17.46
CA ALA A 32 -7.81 -1.16 -17.80
C ALA A 32 -7.00 -0.10 -17.06
N GLY A 33 -7.57 1.10 -16.86
CA GLY A 33 -6.96 2.17 -16.07
C GLY A 33 -6.79 1.77 -14.61
N SER A 34 -7.81 1.16 -14.01
CA SER A 34 -7.73 0.65 -12.62
C SER A 34 -6.67 -0.46 -12.48
N MET A 35 -6.59 -1.38 -13.45
CA MET A 35 -5.56 -2.44 -13.46
C MET A 35 -4.14 -1.87 -13.49
N LEU A 36 -3.87 -0.89 -14.36
CA LEU A 36 -2.55 -0.26 -14.46
C LEU A 36 -2.23 0.57 -13.21
N LEU A 37 -3.20 1.31 -12.69
CA LEU A 37 -3.03 2.13 -11.50
C LEU A 37 -2.68 1.26 -10.29
N ALA A 38 -3.47 0.23 -10.01
CA ALA A 38 -3.22 -0.68 -8.90
C ALA A 38 -2.03 -1.61 -9.14
N GLY A 39 -1.89 -2.16 -10.36
CA GLY A 39 -0.85 -3.15 -10.68
C GLY A 39 0.57 -2.57 -10.68
N VAL A 40 0.76 -1.37 -11.23
CA VAL A 40 2.09 -0.80 -11.47
C VAL A 40 2.29 0.55 -10.80
N MET A 41 1.37 1.50 -10.99
CA MET A 41 1.65 2.91 -10.65
C MET A 41 1.82 3.14 -9.15
N LEU A 42 1.09 2.43 -8.28
CA LEU A 42 1.28 2.53 -6.82
C LEU A 42 2.68 2.07 -6.40
N LYS A 43 3.24 1.06 -7.06
CA LYS A 43 4.57 0.51 -6.77
C LYS A 43 5.70 1.46 -7.12
N LEU A 44 5.50 2.35 -8.09
CA LEU A 44 6.48 3.40 -8.41
C LEU A 44 6.72 4.34 -7.23
N GLY A 45 5.70 4.61 -6.42
CA GLY A 45 5.85 5.40 -5.19
C GLY A 45 6.71 4.67 -4.14
N ALA A 46 6.44 3.39 -3.90
CA ALA A 46 7.25 2.56 -2.99
C ALA A 46 8.70 2.39 -3.49
N TYR A 47 8.87 2.19 -4.79
CA TYR A 47 10.20 2.19 -5.42
C TYR A 47 10.92 3.53 -5.22
N GLY A 48 10.21 4.65 -5.32
CA GLY A 48 10.76 5.98 -5.06
C GLY A 48 11.27 6.14 -3.62
N PHE A 49 10.56 5.61 -2.63
CA PHE A 49 11.06 5.56 -1.26
C PHE A 49 12.35 4.76 -1.15
N ILE A 50 12.38 3.53 -1.69
CA ILE A 50 13.51 2.61 -1.57
C ILE A 50 14.75 3.14 -2.32
N ARG A 51 14.57 3.67 -3.54
CA ARG A 51 15.70 4.03 -4.42
C ARG A 51 16.12 5.49 -4.35
N LEU A 52 15.25 6.39 -3.94
CA LEU A 52 15.55 7.82 -3.89
C LEU A 52 15.54 8.35 -2.47
N VAL A 53 14.44 8.24 -1.73
CA VAL A 53 14.30 8.93 -0.45
C VAL A 53 15.23 8.36 0.62
N ILE A 54 15.34 7.03 0.72
CA ILE A 54 16.20 6.40 1.72
C ILE A 54 17.68 6.69 1.45
N PRO A 55 18.23 6.46 0.25
CA PRO A 55 19.65 6.72 0.01
C PRO A 55 20.03 8.20 -0.01
N LEU A 56 19.13 9.10 -0.42
CA LEU A 56 19.43 10.53 -0.49
C LEU A 56 19.36 11.24 0.87
N PHE A 57 18.59 10.72 1.81
CA PHE A 57 18.32 11.37 3.09
C PHE A 57 18.43 10.39 4.28
N PRO A 58 19.51 9.60 4.39
CA PRO A 58 19.63 8.60 5.46
C PRO A 58 19.58 9.22 6.86
N ASP A 59 20.20 10.39 7.03
CA ASP A 59 20.26 11.10 8.31
C ASP A 59 18.88 11.56 8.79
N VAL A 60 18.01 11.93 7.85
CA VAL A 60 16.68 12.45 8.17
C VAL A 60 15.76 11.35 8.74
N TRP A 61 15.88 10.12 8.24
CA TRP A 61 15.06 9.01 8.73
C TRP A 61 15.24 8.71 10.20
N VAL A 62 16.43 8.95 10.74
CA VAL A 62 16.80 8.72 12.14
C VAL A 62 16.85 10.02 12.96
N SER A 63 16.63 11.17 12.32
CA SER A 63 16.57 12.45 13.04
C SER A 63 15.28 12.55 13.83
N GLU A 64 15.40 12.99 15.07
CA GLU A 64 14.25 13.16 15.97
C GLU A 64 13.49 14.45 15.67
N VAL A 65 12.19 14.33 15.59
CA VAL A 65 11.22 15.43 15.55
C VAL A 65 10.61 15.57 16.92
N SER A 66 10.85 16.71 17.57
CA SER A 66 10.27 16.99 18.88
C SER A 66 8.85 17.56 18.71
N PHE A 67 7.86 16.85 19.24
CA PHE A 67 6.48 17.32 19.30
C PHE A 67 6.22 17.96 20.67
N PHE A 68 6.01 19.28 20.70
CA PHE A 68 5.69 20.06 21.89
C PHE A 68 6.70 19.93 23.07
N GLY A 69 7.94 19.49 22.80
CA GLY A 69 8.96 19.28 23.82
C GLY A 69 8.74 18.08 24.76
N ALA A 70 7.68 17.28 24.53
CA ALA A 70 7.32 16.15 25.38
C ALA A 70 7.74 14.78 24.79
N PHE A 71 7.70 14.65 23.46
CA PHE A 71 8.03 13.40 22.77
C PHE A 71 8.94 13.67 21.58
N ALA A 72 10.07 12.98 21.54
CA ALA A 72 10.98 12.96 20.40
C ALA A 72 10.77 11.63 19.63
N VAL A 73 10.44 11.71 18.35
CA VAL A 73 10.14 10.56 17.50
C VAL A 73 10.88 10.73 16.18
N ASP A 74 11.52 9.70 15.68
CA ASP A 74 12.20 9.73 14.38
C ASP A 74 11.22 9.62 13.20
N TRP A 75 11.64 10.09 12.02
CA TRP A 75 10.81 10.06 10.80
C TRP A 75 10.43 8.65 10.37
N ALA A 76 11.28 7.66 10.63
CA ALA A 76 10.97 6.27 10.32
C ALA A 76 9.81 5.75 11.18
N THR A 77 9.79 6.10 12.47
CA THR A 77 8.68 5.77 13.38
C THR A 77 7.39 6.51 13.00
N ILE A 78 7.48 7.79 12.60
CA ILE A 78 6.30 8.52 12.08
C ILE A 78 5.74 7.81 10.85
N PHE A 79 6.60 7.43 9.92
CA PHE A 79 6.18 6.73 8.71
C PHE A 79 5.59 5.35 9.02
N ALA A 80 6.19 4.59 9.96
CA ALA A 80 5.64 3.32 10.43
C ALA A 80 4.26 3.50 11.07
N PHE A 81 4.05 4.54 11.88
CA PHE A 81 2.74 4.84 12.44
C PHE A 81 1.68 5.12 11.37
N LEU A 82 2.01 5.97 10.38
CA LEU A 82 1.12 6.25 9.25
C LEU A 82 0.81 4.99 8.44
N ALA A 83 1.80 4.11 8.26
CA ALA A 83 1.63 2.83 7.59
C ALA A 83 0.66 1.90 8.33
N VAL A 84 0.82 1.76 9.66
CA VAL A 84 -0.09 0.98 10.51
C VAL A 84 -1.51 1.54 10.47
N MET A 85 -1.66 2.86 10.53
CA MET A 85 -2.98 3.50 10.36
C MET A 85 -3.58 3.15 8.99
N GLY A 86 -2.78 3.14 7.92
CA GLY A 86 -3.20 2.69 6.59
C GLY A 86 -3.66 1.23 6.56
N VAL A 87 -2.94 0.33 7.24
CA VAL A 87 -3.31 -1.08 7.36
C VAL A 87 -4.66 -1.23 8.08
N VAL A 88 -4.80 -0.65 9.27
CA VAL A 88 -5.99 -0.83 10.11
C VAL A 88 -7.21 -0.12 9.51
N LEU A 89 -7.08 1.19 9.24
CA LEU A 89 -8.21 1.98 8.73
C LEU A 89 -8.57 1.59 7.29
N GLY A 90 -7.57 1.21 6.47
CA GLY A 90 -7.81 0.70 5.11
C GLY A 90 -8.63 -0.58 5.12
N ALA A 91 -8.35 -1.51 6.04
CA ALA A 91 -9.12 -2.74 6.20
C ALA A 91 -10.58 -2.47 6.63
N PHE A 92 -10.79 -1.62 7.66
CA PHE A 92 -12.13 -1.24 8.09
C PHE A 92 -12.90 -0.49 7.00
N ALA A 93 -12.24 0.41 6.28
CA ALA A 93 -12.85 1.13 5.18
C ALA A 93 -13.24 0.20 4.03
N ALA A 94 -12.41 -0.81 3.69
CA ALA A 94 -12.74 -1.82 2.70
C ALA A 94 -13.95 -2.65 3.11
N PHE A 95 -13.99 -3.09 4.38
CA PHE A 95 -15.11 -3.88 4.91
C PHE A 95 -16.45 -3.13 4.88
N GLY A 96 -16.43 -1.81 5.04
CA GLY A 96 -17.62 -0.97 4.99
C GLY A 96 -18.13 -0.62 3.58
N GLN A 97 -17.50 -1.08 2.49
CA GLN A 97 -17.91 -0.73 1.12
C GLN A 97 -19.02 -1.62 0.59
N ASN A 98 -19.93 -1.01 -0.15
CA ASN A 98 -20.96 -1.72 -0.94
C ASN A 98 -20.61 -1.80 -2.44
N ASP A 99 -19.67 -0.99 -2.92
CA ASP A 99 -19.18 -0.99 -4.31
C ASP A 99 -17.94 -1.88 -4.41
N ILE A 100 -17.99 -2.88 -5.32
CA ILE A 100 -16.90 -3.86 -5.49
C ILE A 100 -15.57 -3.20 -5.90
N LYS A 101 -15.58 -2.16 -6.74
CA LYS A 101 -14.35 -1.44 -7.11
C LYS A 101 -13.78 -0.65 -5.94
N ARG A 102 -14.63 -0.01 -5.13
CA ARG A 102 -14.19 0.71 -3.94
C ARG A 102 -13.64 -0.23 -2.87
N LEU A 103 -14.24 -1.40 -2.69
CA LEU A 103 -13.74 -2.44 -1.80
C LEU A 103 -12.31 -2.84 -2.19
N VAL A 104 -12.08 -3.16 -3.47
CA VAL A 104 -10.76 -3.54 -3.98
C VAL A 104 -9.77 -2.36 -3.87
N ALA A 105 -10.21 -1.12 -4.07
CA ALA A 105 -9.37 0.06 -3.91
C ALA A 105 -8.92 0.26 -2.46
N TYR A 106 -9.81 0.13 -1.48
CA TYR A 106 -9.44 0.24 -0.07
C TYR A 106 -8.59 -0.95 0.40
N SER A 107 -8.80 -2.15 -0.15
CA SER A 107 -7.88 -3.26 0.12
C SER A 107 -6.45 -2.94 -0.35
N SER A 108 -6.30 -2.19 -1.45
CA SER A 108 -5.01 -1.71 -1.92
C SER A 108 -4.35 -0.74 -0.92
N VAL A 109 -5.11 0.13 -0.24
CA VAL A 109 -4.58 0.99 0.83
C VAL A 109 -4.01 0.15 1.97
N ASN A 110 -4.75 -0.89 2.38
CA ASN A 110 -4.28 -1.83 3.40
C ASN A 110 -2.97 -2.53 2.99
N HIS A 111 -2.94 -3.14 1.82
CA HIS A 111 -1.76 -3.87 1.33
C HIS A 111 -0.54 -2.97 1.12
N MET A 112 -0.73 -1.76 0.61
CA MET A 112 0.35 -0.78 0.48
C MET A 112 0.81 -0.23 1.83
N GLY A 113 -0.04 -0.27 2.86
CA GLY A 113 0.33 -0.01 4.24
C GLY A 113 1.40 -1.00 4.75
N PHE A 114 1.26 -2.31 4.47
CA PHE A 114 2.30 -3.30 4.79
C PHE A 114 3.61 -3.03 4.05
N VAL A 115 3.55 -2.61 2.78
CA VAL A 115 4.74 -2.20 2.03
C VAL A 115 5.43 -1.01 2.70
N ALA A 116 4.66 0.02 3.07
CA ALA A 116 5.19 1.21 3.74
C ALA A 116 5.80 0.88 5.11
N LEU A 117 5.20 -0.06 5.86
CA LEU A 117 5.74 -0.53 7.15
C LEU A 117 7.11 -1.20 6.96
N GLY A 118 7.24 -2.11 5.99
CA GLY A 118 8.52 -2.75 5.69
C GLY A 118 9.59 -1.75 5.23
N ILE A 119 9.20 -0.72 4.46
CA ILE A 119 10.08 0.38 4.06
C ILE A 119 10.53 1.21 5.28
N ALA A 120 9.63 1.49 6.23
CA ALA A 120 9.96 2.23 7.44
C ALA A 120 11.01 1.52 8.30
N VAL A 121 10.86 0.21 8.50
CA VAL A 121 11.84 -0.62 9.22
C VAL A 121 13.19 -0.59 8.51
N TYR A 122 13.20 -0.81 7.19
CA TYR A 122 14.43 -0.75 6.41
C TYR A 122 15.11 0.62 6.49
N ALA A 123 14.33 1.72 6.38
CA ALA A 123 14.85 3.08 6.44
C ALA A 123 15.47 3.43 7.80
N SER A 124 14.85 2.99 8.90
CA SER A 124 15.37 3.21 10.26
C SER A 124 16.76 2.59 10.45
N VAL A 125 16.90 1.31 10.07
CA VAL A 125 18.17 0.59 10.25
C VAL A 125 19.24 1.09 9.27
N TYR A 126 18.88 1.33 8.02
CA TYR A 126 19.79 1.89 7.02
C TYR A 126 20.30 3.27 7.44
N GLY A 127 19.43 4.14 7.95
CA GLY A 127 19.81 5.44 8.47
C GLY A 127 20.81 5.32 9.63
N LYS A 128 20.54 4.48 10.62
CA LYS A 128 21.47 4.23 11.75
C LYS A 128 22.83 3.72 11.28
N MET A 129 22.85 2.83 10.31
CA MET A 129 24.09 2.27 9.76
C MET A 129 24.95 3.34 9.07
N VAL A 130 24.32 4.21 8.26
CA VAL A 130 25.04 5.25 7.51
C VAL A 130 25.54 6.39 8.42
N THR A 131 24.75 6.76 9.45
CA THR A 131 25.08 7.84 10.39
C THR A 131 26.06 7.43 11.48
N GLY A 132 26.51 6.16 11.49
CA GLY A 132 27.45 5.68 12.51
C GLY A 132 26.80 5.36 13.86
N GLY A 133 25.47 5.34 13.96
CA GLY A 133 24.73 5.00 15.16
C GLY A 133 24.76 3.50 15.54
N GLY A 134 25.46 2.69 14.74
CA GLY A 134 25.64 1.26 14.98
C GLY A 134 24.32 0.48 14.84
N ALA A 135 24.23 -0.36 13.79
CA ALA A 135 23.21 -1.40 13.74
C ALA A 135 23.92 -2.73 14.07
N ASP A 136 23.38 -3.48 15.02
CA ASP A 136 23.88 -4.83 15.27
C ASP A 136 23.51 -5.75 14.10
N SER A 137 24.16 -6.91 14.04
CA SER A 137 23.94 -7.86 12.95
C SER A 137 22.51 -8.39 12.88
N ALA A 138 21.81 -8.45 14.00
CA ALA A 138 20.41 -8.87 14.08
C ALA A 138 19.49 -7.81 13.48
N ALA A 139 19.63 -6.54 13.86
CA ALA A 139 18.85 -5.45 13.30
C ALA A 139 19.05 -5.30 11.78
N MET A 140 20.28 -5.52 11.30
CA MET A 140 20.55 -5.52 9.86
C MET A 140 19.82 -6.67 9.14
N GLN A 141 19.80 -7.85 9.72
CA GLN A 141 19.08 -9.00 9.16
C GLN A 141 17.58 -8.74 9.13
N ASP A 142 17.00 -8.20 10.20
CA ASP A 142 15.58 -7.82 10.29
C ASP A 142 15.22 -6.77 9.23
N ALA A 143 16.07 -5.78 9.01
CA ALA A 143 15.85 -4.76 7.96
C ALA A 143 15.87 -5.36 6.55
N ILE A 144 16.78 -6.29 6.27
CA ILE A 144 16.83 -7.00 4.98
C ILE A 144 15.55 -7.81 4.78
N ILE A 145 15.09 -8.53 5.81
CA ILE A 145 13.85 -9.31 5.77
C ILE A 145 12.65 -8.38 5.52
N ALA A 146 12.56 -7.27 6.24
CA ALA A 146 11.49 -6.28 6.07
C ALA A 146 11.48 -5.65 4.66
N GLY A 147 12.66 -5.28 4.15
CA GLY A 147 12.82 -4.75 2.79
C GLY A 147 12.42 -5.75 1.71
N ASN A 148 12.87 -7.01 1.83
CA ASN A 148 12.49 -8.09 0.93
C ASN A 148 10.99 -8.39 1.00
N GLY A 149 10.41 -8.38 2.20
CA GLY A 149 8.96 -8.52 2.41
C GLY A 149 8.16 -7.40 1.73
N ALA A 150 8.64 -6.15 1.83
CA ALA A 150 8.02 -5.03 1.15
C ALA A 150 8.03 -5.19 -0.38
N VAL A 151 9.18 -5.59 -0.97
CA VAL A 151 9.30 -5.82 -2.41
C VAL A 151 8.44 -7.00 -2.86
N MET A 152 8.42 -8.09 -2.10
CA MET A 152 7.56 -9.25 -2.38
C MET A 152 6.07 -8.87 -2.33
N GLN A 153 5.67 -8.09 -1.34
CA GLN A 153 4.29 -7.58 -1.23
C GLN A 153 3.93 -6.64 -2.38
N MET A 154 4.85 -5.80 -2.86
CA MET A 154 4.62 -4.98 -4.05
C MET A 154 4.30 -5.86 -5.27
N PHE A 155 5.05 -6.93 -5.48
CA PHE A 155 4.84 -7.86 -6.59
C PHE A 155 3.51 -8.61 -6.45
N ASN A 156 3.26 -9.23 -5.30
CA ASN A 156 2.03 -10.00 -5.04
C ASN A 156 0.79 -9.13 -5.18
N HIS A 157 0.77 -7.96 -4.54
CA HIS A 157 -0.34 -7.02 -4.66
C HIS A 157 -0.50 -6.51 -6.10
N GLY A 158 0.60 -6.37 -6.86
CA GLY A 158 0.53 -6.00 -8.28
C GLY A 158 -0.29 -6.97 -9.11
N LEU A 159 -0.04 -8.25 -8.94
CA LEU A 159 -0.76 -9.31 -9.64
C LEU A 159 -2.20 -9.47 -9.14
N SER A 160 -2.39 -9.60 -7.83
CA SER A 160 -3.69 -9.85 -7.23
C SER A 160 -4.66 -8.68 -7.47
N SER A 161 -4.22 -7.44 -7.24
CA SER A 161 -5.09 -6.27 -7.44
C SER A 161 -5.47 -6.04 -8.91
N ALA A 162 -4.53 -6.23 -9.85
CA ALA A 162 -4.85 -6.15 -11.26
C ALA A 162 -5.87 -7.24 -11.67
N GLY A 163 -5.69 -8.48 -11.17
CA GLY A 163 -6.64 -9.56 -11.36
C GLY A 163 -8.02 -9.25 -10.78
N MET A 164 -8.08 -8.73 -9.56
CA MET A 164 -9.34 -8.35 -8.91
C MET A 164 -10.07 -7.23 -9.67
N PHE A 165 -9.37 -6.21 -10.15
CA PHE A 165 -10.00 -5.16 -10.97
C PHE A 165 -10.46 -5.68 -12.34
N LEU A 166 -9.72 -6.61 -12.96
CA LEU A 166 -10.15 -7.27 -14.18
C LEU A 166 -11.46 -8.02 -13.95
N LEU A 167 -11.54 -8.80 -12.89
CA LEU A 167 -12.74 -9.59 -12.56
C LEU A 167 -13.92 -8.66 -12.19
N ALA A 168 -13.70 -7.66 -11.35
CA ALA A 168 -14.73 -6.67 -11.04
C ALA A 168 -15.23 -5.93 -12.29
N GLY A 169 -14.34 -5.59 -13.22
CA GLY A 169 -14.72 -5.01 -14.50
C GLY A 169 -15.49 -5.96 -15.41
N SER A 170 -15.12 -7.24 -15.44
CA SER A 170 -15.78 -8.26 -16.26
C SER A 170 -17.21 -8.51 -15.81
N ILE A 171 -17.47 -8.56 -14.50
CA ILE A 171 -18.83 -8.74 -13.98
C ILE A 171 -19.66 -7.47 -14.21
N TYR A 172 -19.08 -6.28 -13.98
CA TYR A 172 -19.74 -5.01 -14.25
C TYR A 172 -20.19 -4.89 -15.71
N HIS A 173 -19.37 -5.36 -16.66
CA HIS A 173 -19.70 -5.31 -18.09
C HIS A 173 -20.94 -6.14 -18.45
N LYS A 174 -21.26 -7.16 -17.63
CA LYS A 174 -22.44 -8.02 -17.85
C LYS A 174 -23.66 -7.60 -17.03
N THR A 175 -23.45 -7.07 -15.84
CA THR A 175 -24.54 -6.78 -14.90
C THR A 175 -24.90 -5.30 -14.85
N HIS A 176 -24.00 -4.41 -15.32
CA HIS A 176 -24.12 -2.95 -15.25
C HIS A 176 -24.35 -2.39 -13.84
N THR A 177 -24.08 -3.18 -12.81
CA THR A 177 -24.10 -2.75 -11.40
C THR A 177 -22.76 -3.03 -10.72
N ARG A 178 -22.43 -2.26 -9.67
CA ARG A 178 -21.26 -2.46 -8.81
C ARG A 178 -21.66 -2.73 -7.37
N ASP A 179 -22.97 -2.66 -7.06
CA ASP A 179 -23.47 -2.87 -5.71
C ASP A 179 -23.38 -4.35 -5.33
N LEU A 180 -22.61 -4.66 -4.29
CA LEU A 180 -22.43 -6.03 -3.79
C LEU A 180 -23.74 -6.68 -3.32
N ARG A 181 -24.73 -5.87 -2.91
CA ARG A 181 -26.05 -6.37 -2.48
C ARG A 181 -26.89 -6.93 -3.62
N GLU A 182 -26.60 -6.54 -4.85
CA GLU A 182 -27.29 -7.05 -6.04
C GLU A 182 -26.64 -8.34 -6.59
N TYR A 183 -25.47 -8.70 -6.07
CA TYR A 183 -24.79 -9.93 -6.45
C TYR A 183 -25.21 -11.09 -5.54
N GLY A 184 -25.81 -12.14 -6.14
CA GLY A 184 -26.17 -13.37 -5.44
C GLY A 184 -26.00 -14.59 -6.32
N GLY A 185 -25.58 -15.72 -5.75
CA GLY A 185 -25.49 -17.00 -6.42
C GLY A 185 -24.48 -17.10 -7.58
N LEU A 186 -23.49 -16.22 -7.63
CA LEU A 186 -22.48 -16.18 -8.71
C LEU A 186 -21.72 -17.48 -8.84
N TRP A 187 -21.43 -18.16 -7.73
CA TRP A 187 -20.74 -19.45 -7.74
C TRP A 187 -21.50 -20.51 -8.55
N VAL A 188 -22.81 -20.57 -8.41
CA VAL A 188 -23.65 -21.55 -9.11
C VAL A 188 -23.71 -21.26 -10.61
N LYS A 189 -23.76 -19.98 -11.00
CA LYS A 189 -23.88 -19.56 -12.40
C LYS A 189 -22.55 -19.49 -13.13
N ALA A 190 -21.46 -19.19 -12.45
CA ALA A 190 -20.13 -19.01 -13.03
C ALA A 190 -19.04 -19.55 -12.10
N PRO A 191 -18.93 -20.90 -11.94
CA PRO A 191 -18.01 -21.50 -10.95
C PRO A 191 -16.53 -21.21 -11.27
N ILE A 192 -16.14 -21.20 -12.52
CA ILE A 192 -14.76 -20.89 -12.93
C ILE A 192 -14.41 -19.43 -12.56
N TYR A 193 -15.31 -18.50 -12.83
CA TYR A 193 -15.14 -17.11 -12.44
C TYR A 193 -14.99 -16.95 -10.91
N GLY A 194 -15.85 -17.62 -10.15
CA GLY A 194 -15.79 -17.63 -8.68
C GLY A 194 -14.48 -18.21 -8.16
N ALA A 195 -14.01 -19.31 -8.75
CA ALA A 195 -12.72 -19.91 -8.36
C ALA A 195 -11.54 -18.98 -8.61
N VAL A 196 -11.47 -18.33 -9.78
CA VAL A 196 -10.43 -17.36 -10.10
C VAL A 196 -10.53 -16.13 -9.20
N PHE A 197 -11.75 -15.67 -8.87
CA PHE A 197 -11.97 -14.55 -7.98
C PHE A 197 -11.43 -14.85 -6.56
N ILE A 198 -11.72 -16.01 -6.01
CA ILE A 198 -11.19 -16.46 -4.71
C ILE A 198 -9.67 -16.56 -4.77
N PHE A 199 -9.13 -17.19 -5.80
CA PHE A 199 -7.67 -17.35 -5.96
C PHE A 199 -6.94 -15.99 -6.02
N THR A 200 -7.49 -15.02 -6.72
CA THR A 200 -6.86 -13.67 -6.81
C THR A 200 -7.06 -12.83 -5.56
N SER A 201 -8.04 -13.14 -4.71
CA SER A 201 -8.30 -12.43 -3.45
C SER A 201 -7.42 -12.91 -2.29
N MET A 202 -6.83 -14.10 -2.41
CA MET A 202 -5.89 -14.68 -1.44
C MET A 202 -4.45 -14.24 -1.68
#